data_057ea2a19584108c8bc5e60e0c7550cd
#
_entry.id   057ea2a19584108c8bc5e60e0c7550cd
#
_cell.length_a   1.000
_cell.length_b   1.000
_cell.length_c   1.000
_cell.angle_alpha   90.00
_cell.angle_beta   90.00
_cell.angle_gamma   90.00
#
_symmetry.space_group_name_H-M   'P 1'
#
loop_
_entity.id
_entity.type
_entity.pdbx_description
1 polymer ?
#
loop_
_entity_poly.entity_id
_entity_poly.type
_entity_poly.pdbx_seq_one_letter_code
_entity_poly.pdbx_strand_id
1 'polypeptide(L)'
;IWGCQIQRRLLHEEQKKYLISVAVFLGFLIFIRTVKFVYTAEGTAINRMLWYLYYFPQIFSVLIMFFAVLHIGKPLEKKIDKKWKILYLPATLLVMLIMTNDRHQWAFGFPAGLKYANETYTHGVIYYAALIWMLVLFAAMLVVAMQRCALAEYRKKIWMPIIPLGIGLLYVVLFWLDPDGIFQRLFKMAEICCVVFQAFMEALILAHLFPTNDNYELLWNLSSLGGGIMDEYGKLCYCSKNCFPVSFEVVKKAEKNSILLEQNNIEIKS
;
A
#
# COMPACT_ATOMS: atom_id res chain seq x y z
N ILE A 1 -0.38 -14.92 0.50
CA ILE A 1 -1.73 -14.82 1.11
C ILE A 1 -2.28 -13.41 0.97
N TRP A 2 -1.62 -12.35 1.52
CA TRP A 2 -2.09 -10.95 1.48
C TRP A 2 -2.37 -10.44 0.06
N GLY A 3 -1.47 -10.64 -0.90
CA GLY A 3 -1.67 -10.27 -2.30
C GLY A 3 -2.91 -10.92 -2.94
N CYS A 4 -3.20 -12.18 -2.60
CA CYS A 4 -4.40 -12.87 -3.10
C CYS A 4 -5.70 -12.29 -2.49
N GLN A 5 -5.65 -11.87 -1.22
CA GLN A 5 -6.79 -11.21 -0.57
C GLN A 5 -7.08 -9.85 -1.20
N ILE A 6 -6.05 -9.04 -1.49
CA ILE A 6 -6.17 -7.75 -2.17
C ILE A 6 -6.87 -7.91 -3.52
N GLN A 7 -6.49 -8.93 -4.29
CA GLN A 7 -7.08 -9.18 -5.61
C GLN A 7 -8.60 -9.38 -5.56
N ARG A 8 -9.11 -9.96 -4.48
CA ARG A 8 -10.55 -10.21 -4.29
C ARG A 8 -11.30 -9.02 -3.69
N ARG A 9 -10.64 -8.21 -2.84
CA ARG A 9 -11.27 -7.13 -2.06
C ARG A 9 -11.36 -5.80 -2.80
N LEU A 10 -10.38 -5.44 -3.61
CA LEU A 10 -10.32 -4.14 -4.28
C LEU A 10 -11.08 -4.17 -5.63
N LEU A 11 -11.71 -3.05 -5.95
CA LEU A 11 -12.42 -2.85 -7.22
C LEU A 11 -11.53 -2.27 -8.32
N HIS A 12 -10.62 -1.36 -7.96
CA HIS A 12 -9.81 -0.62 -8.93
C HIS A 12 -8.61 -1.43 -9.42
N GLU A 13 -8.60 -1.82 -10.70
CA GLU A 13 -7.57 -2.69 -11.29
C GLU A 13 -6.14 -2.13 -11.19
N GLU A 14 -5.95 -0.84 -11.39
CA GLU A 14 -4.62 -0.24 -11.26
C GLU A 14 -4.13 -0.25 -9.80
N GLN A 15 -5.01 -0.01 -8.84
CA GLN A 15 -4.66 -0.13 -7.41
C GLN A 15 -4.28 -1.57 -7.04
N LYS A 16 -5.03 -2.57 -7.54
CA LYS A 16 -4.69 -3.98 -7.36
C LYS A 16 -3.28 -4.28 -7.83
N LYS A 17 -2.92 -3.83 -9.05
CA LYS A 17 -1.57 -4.05 -9.61
C LYS A 17 -0.48 -3.47 -8.71
N TYR A 18 -0.67 -2.23 -8.23
CA TYR A 18 0.31 -1.61 -7.33
C TYR A 18 0.42 -2.35 -6.00
N LEU A 19 -0.69 -2.72 -5.36
CA LEU A 19 -0.63 -3.42 -4.09
C LEU A 19 -0.09 -4.85 -4.22
N ILE A 20 -0.41 -5.55 -5.31
CA ILE A 20 0.20 -6.85 -5.61
C ILE A 20 1.72 -6.67 -5.80
N SER A 21 2.16 -5.63 -6.50
CA SER A 21 3.59 -5.32 -6.65
C SER A 21 4.26 -5.08 -5.29
N VAL A 22 3.61 -4.35 -4.38
CA VAL A 22 4.10 -4.20 -3.00
C VAL A 22 4.23 -5.55 -2.31
N ALA A 23 3.21 -6.42 -2.40
CA ALA A 23 3.27 -7.77 -1.81
C ALA A 23 4.44 -8.60 -2.36
N VAL A 24 4.72 -8.48 -3.67
CA VAL A 24 5.87 -9.14 -4.33
C VAL A 24 7.18 -8.56 -3.80
N PHE A 25 7.32 -7.23 -3.68
CA PHE A 25 8.54 -6.62 -3.15
C PHE A 25 8.79 -6.98 -1.68
N LEU A 26 7.74 -7.03 -0.84
CA LEU A 26 7.88 -7.47 0.54
C LEU A 26 8.26 -8.96 0.63
N GLY A 27 7.68 -9.81 -0.23
CA GLY A 27 8.09 -11.21 -0.36
C GLY A 27 9.54 -11.35 -0.81
N PHE A 28 9.98 -10.51 -1.76
CA PHE A 28 11.36 -10.47 -2.23
C PHE A 28 12.33 -10.00 -1.12
N LEU A 29 11.93 -9.04 -0.30
CA LEU A 29 12.72 -8.60 0.86
C LEU A 29 12.97 -9.75 1.84
N ILE A 30 11.93 -10.50 2.19
CA ILE A 30 12.05 -11.68 3.06
C ILE A 30 12.90 -12.78 2.40
N PHE A 31 12.72 -13.01 1.10
CA PHE A 31 13.53 -13.96 0.34
C PHE A 31 15.03 -13.60 0.38
N ILE A 32 15.40 -12.36 0.03
CA ILE A 32 16.80 -11.89 0.09
C ILE A 32 17.37 -12.09 1.50
N ARG A 33 16.58 -11.76 2.50
CA ARG A 33 16.97 -11.93 3.90
C ARG A 33 17.25 -13.40 4.24
N THR A 34 16.35 -14.29 3.84
CA THR A 34 16.53 -15.73 4.05
C THR A 34 17.81 -16.23 3.35
N VAL A 35 18.03 -15.82 2.10
CA VAL A 35 19.26 -16.15 1.37
C VAL A 35 20.49 -15.63 2.10
N LYS A 36 20.46 -14.37 2.58
CA LYS A 36 21.58 -13.80 3.34
C LYS A 36 21.94 -14.61 4.58
N PHE A 37 20.95 -15.01 5.38
CA PHE A 37 21.23 -15.68 6.66
C PHE A 37 21.46 -17.19 6.54
N VAL A 38 20.86 -17.85 5.53
CA VAL A 38 20.97 -19.31 5.37
C VAL A 38 22.14 -19.72 4.47
N TYR A 39 22.40 -18.95 3.41
CA TYR A 39 23.34 -19.38 2.36
C TYR A 39 24.62 -18.57 2.28
N THR A 40 24.78 -17.48 3.06
CA THR A 40 25.99 -16.67 2.99
C THR A 40 26.64 -16.53 4.37
N ALA A 41 27.97 -16.69 4.40
CA ALA A 41 28.74 -16.48 5.63
C ALA A 41 28.85 -14.98 5.95
N GLU A 42 28.81 -14.64 7.23
CA GLU A 42 29.08 -13.31 7.73
C GLU A 42 30.50 -12.84 7.34
N GLY A 43 30.66 -11.54 7.12
CA GLY A 43 31.95 -10.98 6.72
C GLY A 43 32.32 -11.19 5.25
N THR A 44 31.42 -11.70 4.41
CA THR A 44 31.66 -11.85 2.96
C THR A 44 31.10 -10.68 2.16
N ALA A 45 31.69 -10.39 1.00
CA ALA A 45 31.19 -9.36 0.08
C ALA A 45 29.75 -9.63 -0.37
N ILE A 46 29.40 -10.89 -0.59
CA ILE A 46 28.04 -11.31 -1.00
C ILE A 46 27.05 -11.01 0.11
N ASN A 47 27.37 -11.33 1.37
CA ASN A 47 26.51 -11.06 2.50
C ASN A 47 26.21 -9.57 2.66
N ARG A 48 27.23 -8.72 2.50
CA ARG A 48 27.10 -7.25 2.51
C ARG A 48 26.25 -6.74 1.34
N MET A 49 26.48 -7.27 0.14
CA MET A 49 25.72 -6.87 -1.05
C MET A 49 24.22 -7.23 -0.92
N LEU A 50 23.91 -8.39 -0.37
CA LEU A 50 22.54 -8.80 -0.06
C LEU A 50 21.90 -7.87 0.99
N TRP A 51 22.68 -7.40 1.96
CA TRP A 51 22.19 -6.41 2.93
C TRP A 51 21.85 -5.06 2.29
N TYR A 52 22.70 -4.54 1.39
CA TYR A 52 22.38 -3.33 0.61
C TYR A 52 21.14 -3.53 -0.26
N LEU A 53 20.97 -4.72 -0.81
CA LEU A 53 19.82 -5.04 -1.66
C LEU A 53 18.47 -4.95 -0.92
N TYR A 54 18.44 -4.97 0.41
CA TYR A 54 17.20 -4.75 1.19
C TYR A 54 16.56 -3.38 0.90
N TYR A 55 17.37 -2.38 0.60
CA TYR A 55 16.87 -1.02 0.34
C TYR A 55 16.11 -0.90 -0.98
N PHE A 56 16.39 -1.77 -1.95
CA PHE A 56 15.65 -1.80 -3.20
C PHE A 56 14.15 -2.06 -2.97
N PRO A 57 13.72 -3.20 -2.41
CA PRO A 57 12.30 -3.44 -2.17
C PRO A 57 11.69 -2.48 -1.14
N GLN A 58 12.45 -1.97 -0.17
CA GLN A 58 11.93 -1.00 0.81
C GLN A 58 11.57 0.34 0.15
N ILE A 59 12.51 0.96 -0.58
CA ILE A 59 12.32 2.26 -1.23
C ILE A 59 11.24 2.18 -2.30
N PHE A 60 11.27 1.14 -3.14
CA PHE A 60 10.29 0.97 -4.21
C PHE A 60 8.90 0.59 -3.69
N SER A 61 8.78 -0.19 -2.60
CA SER A 61 7.49 -0.47 -2.00
C SER A 61 6.77 0.80 -1.56
N VAL A 62 7.46 1.71 -0.87
CA VAL A 62 6.87 2.98 -0.42
C VAL A 62 6.44 3.84 -1.61
N LEU A 63 7.25 3.90 -2.68
CA LEU A 63 6.90 4.61 -3.90
C LEU A 63 5.66 4.03 -4.58
N ILE A 64 5.58 2.71 -4.68
CA ILE A 64 4.44 2.02 -5.30
C ILE A 64 3.18 2.16 -4.43
N MET A 65 3.31 2.11 -3.10
CA MET A 65 2.22 2.42 -2.16
C MET A 65 1.69 3.84 -2.40
N PHE A 66 2.57 4.82 -2.58
CA PHE A 66 2.18 6.18 -2.91
C PHE A 66 1.39 6.25 -4.23
N PHE A 67 1.80 5.51 -5.26
CA PHE A 67 1.06 5.43 -6.52
C PHE A 67 -0.32 4.79 -6.33
N ALA A 68 -0.45 3.76 -5.50
CA ALA A 68 -1.76 3.20 -5.17
C ALA A 68 -2.68 4.24 -4.50
N VAL A 69 -2.15 5.03 -3.57
CA VAL A 69 -2.90 6.10 -2.87
C VAL A 69 -3.29 7.24 -3.82
N LEU A 70 -2.49 7.55 -4.84
CA LEU A 70 -2.84 8.56 -5.85
C LEU A 70 -4.11 8.25 -6.66
N HIS A 71 -4.59 7.02 -6.64
CA HIS A 71 -5.85 6.61 -7.28
C HIS A 71 -7.08 6.82 -6.39
N ILE A 72 -6.91 7.16 -5.11
CA ILE A 72 -8.05 7.47 -4.22
C ILE A 72 -8.84 8.63 -4.81
N GLY A 73 -10.17 8.48 -4.89
CA GLY A 73 -11.09 9.48 -5.43
C GLY A 73 -11.00 9.70 -6.95
N LYS A 74 -10.30 8.82 -7.69
CA LYS A 74 -10.29 8.87 -9.16
C LYS A 74 -11.23 7.82 -9.75
N PRO A 75 -11.78 8.07 -10.97
CA PRO A 75 -12.53 7.07 -11.71
C PRO A 75 -11.72 5.78 -11.92
N LEU A 76 -12.40 4.64 -11.99
CA LEU A 76 -11.79 3.29 -12.07
C LEU A 76 -10.82 3.12 -13.25
N GLU A 77 -11.06 3.81 -14.36
CA GLU A 77 -10.26 3.70 -15.59
C GLU A 77 -9.09 4.70 -15.64
N LYS A 78 -9.04 5.69 -14.75
CA LYS A 78 -8.05 6.76 -14.83
C LYS A 78 -6.69 6.32 -14.35
N LYS A 79 -5.71 6.33 -15.26
CA LYS A 79 -4.29 6.08 -14.94
C LYS A 79 -3.64 7.28 -14.23
N ILE A 80 -2.52 7.03 -13.55
CA ILE A 80 -1.70 8.09 -12.96
C ILE A 80 -1.12 8.99 -14.05
N ASP A 81 -1.09 10.29 -13.80
CA ASP A 81 -0.44 11.26 -14.67
C ASP A 81 1.04 10.93 -14.83
N LYS A 82 1.54 11.00 -16.07
CA LYS A 82 2.93 10.66 -16.39
C LYS A 82 3.96 11.42 -15.57
N LYS A 83 3.61 12.65 -15.11
CA LYS A 83 4.49 13.48 -14.26
C LYS A 83 4.90 12.81 -12.95
N TRP A 84 4.05 11.96 -12.36
CA TRP A 84 4.38 11.27 -11.11
C TRP A 84 5.45 10.18 -11.30
N LYS A 85 5.63 9.69 -12.53
CA LYS A 85 6.68 8.71 -12.83
C LYS A 85 8.10 9.25 -12.65
N ILE A 86 8.27 10.58 -12.60
CA ILE A 86 9.57 11.19 -12.32
C ILE A 86 10.13 10.78 -10.96
N LEU A 87 9.25 10.38 -10.01
CA LEU A 87 9.66 9.90 -8.68
C LEU A 87 10.45 8.57 -8.72
N TYR A 88 10.40 7.84 -9.83
CA TYR A 88 11.30 6.69 -10.02
C TYR A 88 12.77 7.11 -10.08
N LEU A 89 13.07 8.32 -10.56
CA LEU A 89 14.44 8.79 -10.71
C LEU A 89 15.17 8.92 -9.36
N PRO A 90 14.66 9.69 -8.36
CA PRO A 90 15.31 9.76 -7.06
C PRO A 90 15.30 8.41 -6.32
N ALA A 91 14.26 7.59 -6.45
CA ALA A 91 14.22 6.27 -5.86
C ALA A 91 15.33 5.35 -6.41
N THR A 92 15.51 5.34 -7.73
CA THR A 92 16.58 4.57 -8.39
C THR A 92 17.96 5.09 -8.00
N LEU A 93 18.12 6.42 -7.95
CA LEU A 93 19.39 7.05 -7.54
C LEU A 93 19.78 6.65 -6.12
N LEU A 94 18.85 6.71 -5.17
CA LEU A 94 19.08 6.30 -3.77
C LEU A 94 19.51 4.84 -3.70
N VAL A 95 18.82 3.94 -4.41
CA VAL A 95 19.18 2.52 -4.44
C VAL A 95 20.56 2.32 -5.04
N MET A 96 20.88 2.98 -6.17
CA MET A 96 22.21 2.88 -6.78
C MET A 96 23.32 3.35 -5.85
N LEU A 97 23.12 4.49 -5.15
CA LEU A 97 24.08 5.00 -4.18
C LEU A 97 24.28 4.03 -3.01
N ILE A 98 23.22 3.38 -2.52
CA ILE A 98 23.35 2.39 -1.47
C ILE A 98 24.07 1.12 -1.97
N MET A 99 23.73 0.63 -3.16
CA MET A 99 24.37 -0.55 -3.76
C MET A 99 25.86 -0.34 -4.07
N THR A 100 26.28 0.91 -4.32
CA THR A 100 27.68 1.26 -4.59
C THR A 100 28.43 1.76 -3.35
N ASN A 101 27.84 1.60 -2.16
CA ASN A 101 28.38 2.17 -0.91
C ASN A 101 29.83 1.78 -0.60
N ASP A 102 30.27 0.58 -0.96
CA ASP A 102 31.65 0.13 -0.72
C ASP A 102 32.72 1.00 -1.43
N ARG A 103 32.32 1.82 -2.41
CA ARG A 103 33.24 2.74 -3.12
C ARG A 103 33.38 4.11 -2.43
N HIS A 104 32.33 4.60 -1.77
CA HIS A 104 32.30 5.97 -1.26
C HIS A 104 31.89 6.08 0.22
N GLN A 105 31.30 5.05 0.82
CA GLN A 105 30.86 4.98 2.21
C GLN A 105 29.91 6.13 2.65
N TRP A 106 29.11 6.66 1.73
CA TRP A 106 28.18 7.77 2.04
C TRP A 106 26.86 7.29 2.66
N ALA A 107 26.47 6.03 2.44
CA ALA A 107 25.30 5.46 3.08
C ALA A 107 25.65 4.80 4.43
N PHE A 108 26.76 4.05 4.46
CA PHE A 108 27.26 3.37 5.65
C PHE A 108 28.76 3.49 5.70
N GLY A 109 29.28 4.04 6.81
CA GLY A 109 30.71 4.12 7.08
C GLY A 109 31.15 2.89 7.87
N PHE A 110 32.23 2.23 7.44
CA PHE A 110 32.82 1.09 8.10
C PHE A 110 34.19 1.43 8.67
N PRO A 111 34.55 0.90 9.88
CA PRO A 111 35.87 1.10 10.45
C PRO A 111 36.97 0.55 9.53
N ALA A 112 38.10 1.25 9.48
CA ALA A 112 39.26 0.84 8.72
C ALA A 112 39.78 -0.53 9.20
N GLY A 113 40.04 -1.46 8.27
CA GLY A 113 40.57 -2.79 8.56
C GLY A 113 39.53 -3.90 8.73
N LEU A 114 38.26 -3.56 8.89
CA LEU A 114 37.18 -4.56 8.98
C LEU A 114 36.55 -4.76 7.59
N LYS A 115 37.17 -5.63 6.78
CA LYS A 115 36.67 -5.93 5.45
C LYS A 115 35.37 -6.73 5.56
N TYR A 116 34.25 -6.13 5.06
CA TYR A 116 32.92 -6.73 5.01
C TYR A 116 32.25 -7.05 6.37
N ALA A 117 32.72 -6.48 7.48
CA ALA A 117 32.02 -6.58 8.77
C ALA A 117 30.71 -5.77 8.73
N ASN A 118 29.59 -6.41 9.08
CA ASN A 118 28.27 -5.78 9.06
C ASN A 118 27.77 -5.39 10.47
N GLU A 119 28.52 -5.72 11.50
CA GLU A 119 28.10 -5.51 12.90
C GLU A 119 28.38 -4.10 13.43
N THR A 120 29.46 -3.48 12.93
CA THR A 120 29.84 -2.11 13.33
C THR A 120 29.85 -1.19 12.13
N TYR A 121 28.87 -0.33 12.03
CA TYR A 121 28.80 0.70 10.98
C TYR A 121 28.14 1.97 11.52
N THR A 122 28.45 3.08 10.88
CA THR A 122 27.81 4.37 11.12
C THR A 122 26.88 4.71 9.97
N HIS A 123 25.78 5.38 10.28
CA HIS A 123 24.85 5.83 9.25
C HIS A 123 25.38 7.11 8.58
N GLY A 124 25.44 7.10 7.26
CA GLY A 124 25.87 8.24 6.45
C GLY A 124 24.69 9.03 5.86
N VAL A 125 25.02 10.07 5.10
CA VAL A 125 24.05 11.02 4.54
C VAL A 125 23.02 10.34 3.64
N ILE A 126 23.44 9.36 2.81
CA ILE A 126 22.52 8.67 1.89
C ILE A 126 21.50 7.80 2.64
N TYR A 127 21.90 7.21 3.78
CA TYR A 127 20.96 6.48 4.64
C TYR A 127 19.84 7.40 5.16
N TYR A 128 20.21 8.58 5.70
CA TYR A 128 19.23 9.55 6.16
C TYR A 128 18.38 10.12 5.02
N ALA A 129 18.97 10.34 3.83
CA ALA A 129 18.22 10.75 2.65
C ALA A 129 17.16 9.72 2.25
N ALA A 130 17.49 8.42 2.29
CA ALA A 130 16.54 7.34 2.02
C ALA A 130 15.43 7.28 3.09
N LEU A 131 15.77 7.46 4.36
CA LEU A 131 14.79 7.52 5.45
C LEU A 131 13.84 8.71 5.29
N ILE A 132 14.37 9.91 5.03
CA ILE A 132 13.57 11.12 4.79
C ILE A 132 12.68 10.94 3.57
N TRP A 133 13.19 10.36 2.48
CA TRP A 133 12.42 10.04 1.28
C TRP A 133 11.19 9.19 1.62
N MET A 134 11.38 8.10 2.37
CA MET A 134 10.27 7.23 2.78
C MET A 134 9.27 7.97 3.67
N LEU A 135 9.73 8.76 4.65
CA LEU A 135 8.87 9.53 5.56
C LEU A 135 8.05 10.59 4.80
N VAL A 136 8.68 11.29 3.85
CA VAL A 136 7.99 12.29 3.00
C VAL A 136 6.90 11.62 2.16
N LEU A 137 7.15 10.44 1.60
CA LEU A 137 6.14 9.70 0.85
C LEU A 137 5.00 9.21 1.75
N PHE A 138 5.27 8.73 2.97
CA PHE A 138 4.21 8.37 3.93
C PHE A 138 3.37 9.59 4.32
N ALA A 139 3.99 10.72 4.62
CA ALA A 139 3.27 11.97 4.90
C ALA A 139 2.42 12.40 3.70
N ALA A 140 2.98 12.34 2.48
CA ALA A 140 2.25 12.64 1.25
C ALA A 140 1.06 11.69 1.03
N MET A 141 1.20 10.39 1.33
CA MET A 141 0.09 9.43 1.27
C MET A 141 -1.04 9.80 2.21
N LEU A 142 -0.73 10.18 3.46
CA LEU A 142 -1.75 10.61 4.42
C LEU A 142 -2.46 11.89 3.95
N VAL A 143 -1.71 12.89 3.46
CA VAL A 143 -2.27 14.14 2.95
C VAL A 143 -3.18 13.87 1.74
N VAL A 144 -2.75 13.07 0.78
CA VAL A 144 -3.55 12.71 -0.40
C VAL A 144 -4.81 11.94 0.02
N ALA A 145 -4.68 10.99 0.94
CA ALA A 145 -5.82 10.23 1.46
C ALA A 145 -6.85 11.14 2.14
N MET A 146 -6.39 12.12 2.95
CA MET A 146 -7.26 13.10 3.58
C MET A 146 -7.96 14.02 2.57
N GLN A 147 -7.23 14.55 1.60
CA GLN A 147 -7.76 15.50 0.62
C GLN A 147 -8.76 14.87 -0.35
N ARG A 148 -8.54 13.59 -0.70
CA ARG A 148 -9.34 12.88 -1.71
C ARG A 148 -10.42 11.99 -1.12
N CYS A 149 -10.52 11.91 0.20
CA CYS A 149 -11.60 11.21 0.86
C CYS A 149 -12.92 11.93 0.61
N ALA A 150 -13.81 11.33 -0.18
CA ALA A 150 -15.10 11.91 -0.56
C ALA A 150 -16.10 11.99 0.61
N LEU A 151 -16.01 11.04 1.55
CA LEU A 151 -16.97 10.92 2.65
C LEU A 151 -16.37 11.43 3.97
N ALA A 152 -17.05 12.37 4.59
CA ALA A 152 -16.63 12.96 5.86
C ALA A 152 -16.47 11.95 7.00
N GLU A 153 -17.28 10.88 6.99
CA GLU A 153 -17.17 9.79 7.97
C GLU A 153 -15.87 9.02 7.86
N TYR A 154 -15.40 8.75 6.64
CA TYR A 154 -14.13 8.05 6.42
C TYR A 154 -12.92 8.93 6.73
N ARG A 155 -13.06 10.26 6.55
CA ARG A 155 -12.02 11.20 6.96
C ARG A 155 -11.72 11.12 8.47
N LYS A 156 -12.72 10.83 9.29
CA LYS A 156 -12.53 10.61 10.73
C LYS A 156 -11.69 9.37 11.05
N LYS A 157 -11.62 8.40 10.14
CA LYS A 157 -10.85 7.15 10.32
C LYS A 157 -9.39 7.23 9.86
N ILE A 158 -8.92 8.41 9.44
CA ILE A 158 -7.53 8.62 8.98
C ILE A 158 -6.48 8.33 10.06
N TRP A 159 -6.87 8.32 11.32
CA TRP A 159 -5.98 7.91 12.42
C TRP A 159 -5.56 6.44 12.35
N MET A 160 -6.35 5.56 11.70
CA MET A 160 -6.05 4.13 11.59
C MET A 160 -4.69 3.87 10.88
N PRO A 161 -4.39 4.45 9.71
CA PRO A 161 -3.07 4.27 9.08
C PRO A 161 -1.93 5.01 9.81
N ILE A 162 -2.21 5.98 10.68
CA ILE A 162 -1.18 6.65 11.48
C ILE A 162 -0.64 5.71 12.58
N ILE A 163 -1.45 4.82 13.13
CA ILE A 163 -1.03 3.89 14.18
C ILE A 163 0.13 3.00 13.75
N PRO A 164 0.07 2.22 12.65
CA PRO A 164 1.19 1.37 12.25
C PRO A 164 2.46 2.18 11.95
N LEU A 165 2.34 3.39 11.42
CA LEU A 165 3.49 4.28 11.22
C LEU A 165 4.09 4.73 12.56
N GLY A 166 3.26 5.12 13.53
CA GLY A 166 3.70 5.52 14.87
C GLY A 166 4.40 4.37 15.60
N ILE A 167 3.84 3.17 15.54
CA ILE A 167 4.45 1.95 16.11
C ILE A 167 5.78 1.67 15.41
N GLY A 168 5.84 1.76 14.09
CA GLY A 168 7.06 1.56 13.31
C GLY A 168 8.16 2.56 13.68
N LEU A 169 7.84 3.86 13.77
CA LEU A 169 8.77 4.90 14.16
C LEU A 169 9.27 4.69 15.63
N LEU A 170 8.36 4.38 16.54
CA LEU A 170 8.73 4.07 17.92
C LEU A 170 9.69 2.89 17.98
N TYR A 171 9.42 1.83 17.19
CA TYR A 171 10.30 0.67 17.13
C TYR A 171 11.69 1.05 16.59
N VAL A 172 11.78 1.88 15.55
CA VAL A 172 13.07 2.38 15.00
C VAL A 172 13.85 3.12 16.07
N VAL A 173 13.20 3.99 16.83
CA VAL A 173 13.84 4.74 17.92
C VAL A 173 14.35 3.79 19.01
N LEU A 174 13.52 2.85 19.47
CA LEU A 174 13.90 1.87 20.49
C LEU A 174 15.02 0.95 20.00
N PHE A 175 15.01 0.57 18.73
CA PHE A 175 16.08 -0.22 18.11
C PHE A 175 17.44 0.52 18.11
N TRP A 176 17.44 1.84 17.98
CA TRP A 176 18.67 2.64 18.01
C TRP A 176 19.14 2.97 19.44
N LEU A 177 18.21 3.11 20.38
CA LEU A 177 18.55 3.44 21.77
C LEU A 177 19.07 2.23 22.56
N ASP A 178 18.74 1.01 22.13
CA ASP A 178 19.11 -0.23 22.80
C ASP A 178 19.80 -1.21 21.82
N PRO A 179 21.07 -0.93 21.44
CA PRO A 179 21.77 -1.70 20.41
C PRO A 179 22.02 -3.17 20.78
N ASP A 180 22.09 -3.52 22.03
CA ASP A 180 22.31 -4.91 22.52
C ASP A 180 21.06 -5.53 23.16
N GLY A 181 19.94 -4.82 23.14
CA GLY A 181 18.75 -5.13 23.89
C GLY A 181 17.74 -6.05 23.20
N ILE A 182 16.56 -6.10 23.81
CA ILE A 182 15.46 -6.97 23.41
C ILE A 182 14.99 -6.66 21.97
N PHE A 183 14.93 -5.39 21.59
CA PHE A 183 14.40 -4.96 20.29
C PHE A 183 15.26 -5.45 19.11
N GLN A 184 16.57 -5.51 19.26
CA GLN A 184 17.47 -6.07 18.25
C GLN A 184 17.34 -7.58 18.09
N ARG A 185 16.89 -8.27 19.15
CA ARG A 185 16.70 -9.73 19.15
C ARG A 185 15.32 -10.13 18.63
N LEU A 186 14.27 -9.33 18.88
CA LEU A 186 12.91 -9.65 18.48
C LEU A 186 12.74 -9.60 16.97
N PHE A 187 12.95 -8.44 16.36
CA PHE A 187 12.80 -8.24 14.93
C PHE A 187 13.92 -7.36 14.38
N LYS A 188 14.42 -7.71 13.22
CA LYS A 188 15.35 -6.85 12.49
C LYS A 188 14.56 -5.81 11.65
N MET A 189 15.21 -4.71 11.29
CA MET A 189 14.59 -3.60 10.54
C MET A 189 13.82 -4.03 9.28
N ALA A 190 14.31 -5.02 8.53
CA ALA A 190 13.64 -5.51 7.34
C ALA A 190 12.26 -6.13 7.65
N GLU A 191 12.14 -6.86 8.76
CA GLU A 191 10.87 -7.47 9.19
C GLU A 191 9.87 -6.43 9.62
N ILE A 192 10.32 -5.45 10.42
CA ILE A 192 9.48 -4.33 10.86
C ILE A 192 8.98 -3.52 9.65
N CYS A 193 9.84 -3.23 8.67
CA CYS A 193 9.41 -2.58 7.43
C CYS A 193 8.29 -3.37 6.73
N CYS A 194 8.42 -4.70 6.62
CA CYS A 194 7.38 -5.54 6.01
C CYS A 194 6.05 -5.42 6.77
N VAL A 195 6.09 -5.54 8.10
CA VAL A 195 4.88 -5.48 8.94
C VAL A 195 4.24 -4.10 8.87
N VAL A 196 5.04 -3.03 9.02
CA VAL A 196 4.53 -1.64 9.00
C VAL A 196 3.94 -1.29 7.66
N PHE A 197 4.59 -1.63 6.54
CA PHE A 197 4.10 -1.33 5.19
C PHE A 197 2.79 -2.06 4.91
N GLN A 198 2.72 -3.36 5.24
CA GLN A 198 1.51 -4.14 5.10
C GLN A 198 0.39 -3.61 5.99
N ALA A 199 0.66 -3.35 7.27
CA ALA A 199 -0.32 -2.85 8.23
C ALA A 199 -0.84 -1.45 7.84
N PHE A 200 0.04 -0.58 7.33
CA PHE A 200 -0.35 0.75 6.84
C PHE A 200 -1.33 0.65 5.67
N MET A 201 -1.03 -0.20 4.66
CA MET A 201 -1.92 -0.38 3.52
C MET A 201 -3.24 -1.04 3.92
N GLU A 202 -3.19 -2.03 4.81
CA GLU A 202 -4.41 -2.67 5.34
C GLU A 202 -5.26 -1.67 6.15
N ALA A 203 -4.64 -0.79 6.92
CA ALA A 203 -5.33 0.26 7.64
C ALA A 203 -6.03 1.27 6.70
N LEU A 204 -5.42 1.61 5.55
CA LEU A 204 -6.07 2.43 4.51
C LEU A 204 -7.28 1.72 3.89
N ILE A 205 -7.20 0.41 3.70
CA ILE A 205 -8.32 -0.41 3.19
C ILE A 205 -9.43 -0.48 4.24
N LEU A 206 -9.11 -0.78 5.49
CA LEU A 206 -10.07 -0.86 6.61
C LEU A 206 -10.72 0.49 6.95
N ALA A 207 -9.98 1.59 6.74
CA ALA A 207 -10.53 2.94 6.84
C ALA A 207 -11.49 3.30 5.69
N HIS A 208 -11.71 2.38 4.74
CA HIS A 208 -12.54 2.56 3.55
C HIS A 208 -12.08 3.70 2.62
N LEU A 209 -10.78 3.98 2.63
CA LEU A 209 -10.17 4.96 1.73
C LEU A 209 -9.94 4.40 0.33
N PHE A 210 -9.84 3.08 0.20
CA PHE A 210 -9.86 2.37 -1.08
C PHE A 210 -11.27 1.85 -1.39
N PRO A 211 -11.72 1.89 -2.66
CA PRO A 211 -12.98 1.27 -3.07
C PRO A 211 -12.85 -0.26 -2.96
N THR A 212 -13.59 -0.84 -2.03
CA THR A 212 -13.63 -2.29 -1.77
C THR A 212 -15.01 -2.86 -2.07
N ASN A 213 -15.07 -4.14 -2.35
CA ASN A 213 -16.33 -4.85 -2.58
C ASN A 213 -17.27 -4.77 -1.36
N ASP A 214 -16.72 -4.58 -0.16
CA ASP A 214 -17.51 -4.52 1.08
C ASP A 214 -18.23 -3.17 1.29
N ASN A 215 -17.86 -2.15 0.49
CA ASN A 215 -18.37 -0.78 0.65
C ASN A 215 -19.53 -0.43 -0.27
N TYR A 216 -19.92 -1.31 -1.21
CA TYR A 216 -20.99 -1.02 -2.15
C TYR A 216 -22.33 -0.78 -1.41
N GLU A 217 -22.60 -1.54 -0.37
CA GLU A 217 -23.82 -1.43 0.43
C GLU A 217 -23.98 -0.04 1.06
N LEU A 218 -22.91 0.49 1.65
CA LEU A 218 -22.92 1.82 2.24
C LEU A 218 -23.05 2.93 1.18
N LEU A 219 -22.36 2.79 0.06
CA LEU A 219 -22.44 3.76 -1.05
C LEU A 219 -23.87 3.82 -1.63
N TRP A 220 -24.51 2.67 -1.79
CA TRP A 220 -25.89 2.59 -2.27
C TRP A 220 -26.89 3.14 -1.26
N ASN A 221 -26.68 2.90 0.04
CA ASN A 221 -27.54 3.43 1.10
C ASN A 221 -27.41 4.94 1.29
N LEU A 222 -26.26 5.54 0.95
CA LEU A 222 -26.00 6.99 0.98
C LEU A 222 -26.45 7.67 -0.31
N SER A 223 -26.67 6.92 -1.39
CA SER A 223 -27.18 7.44 -2.65
C SER A 223 -28.64 7.81 -2.47
N SER A 224 -29.05 8.96 -3.02
CA SER A 224 -30.46 9.34 -3.16
C SER A 224 -31.20 8.46 -4.18
N LEU A 225 -30.45 7.72 -5.01
CA LEU A 225 -30.99 6.79 -5.99
C LEU A 225 -31.26 5.44 -5.31
N GLY A 226 -32.47 4.94 -5.44
CA GLY A 226 -32.80 3.56 -5.06
C GLY A 226 -32.15 2.58 -6.01
N GLY A 227 -31.49 1.55 -5.49
CA GLY A 227 -30.85 0.52 -6.29
C GLY A 227 -31.02 -0.86 -5.68
N GLY A 228 -31.19 -1.87 -6.53
CA GLY A 228 -31.28 -3.25 -6.12
C GLY A 228 -30.45 -4.15 -7.03
N ILE A 229 -29.94 -5.25 -6.48
CA ILE A 229 -29.24 -6.31 -7.21
C ILE A 229 -30.11 -7.55 -7.16
N MET A 230 -30.45 -8.10 -8.31
CA MET A 230 -31.17 -9.35 -8.46
C MET A 230 -30.27 -10.41 -9.09
N ASP A 231 -30.46 -11.67 -8.71
CA ASP A 231 -29.83 -12.79 -9.41
C ASP A 231 -30.58 -13.13 -10.71
N GLU A 232 -30.04 -14.04 -11.50
CA GLU A 232 -30.62 -14.50 -12.77
C GLU A 232 -32.01 -15.18 -12.62
N TYR A 233 -32.37 -15.55 -11.39
CA TYR A 233 -33.66 -16.16 -11.06
C TYR A 233 -34.68 -15.13 -10.52
N GLY A 234 -34.31 -13.84 -10.45
CA GLY A 234 -35.19 -12.77 -9.98
C GLY A 234 -35.26 -12.63 -8.46
N LYS A 235 -34.38 -13.31 -7.73
CA LYS A 235 -34.26 -13.14 -6.29
C LYS A 235 -33.48 -11.88 -5.98
N LEU A 236 -34.06 -11.00 -5.15
CA LEU A 236 -33.40 -9.78 -4.70
C LEU A 236 -32.26 -10.14 -3.74
N CYS A 237 -31.03 -9.94 -4.19
CA CYS A 237 -29.81 -10.18 -3.41
C CYS A 237 -29.47 -9.00 -2.50
N TYR A 238 -29.79 -7.78 -2.96
CA TYR A 238 -29.55 -6.55 -2.22
C TYR A 238 -30.57 -5.47 -2.62
N CYS A 239 -30.98 -4.64 -1.64
CA CYS A 239 -31.84 -3.49 -1.87
C CYS A 239 -31.38 -2.34 -0.98
N SER A 240 -31.15 -1.17 -1.57
CA SER A 240 -30.83 0.03 -0.81
C SER A 240 -32.07 0.58 -0.07
N LYS A 241 -31.87 1.44 0.93
CA LYS A 241 -32.98 2.02 1.72
C LYS A 241 -34.02 2.75 0.87
N ASN A 242 -33.60 3.30 -0.27
CA ASN A 242 -34.47 4.02 -1.19
C ASN A 242 -34.90 3.19 -2.39
N CYS A 243 -34.68 1.89 -2.36
CA CYS A 243 -35.06 0.97 -3.44
C CYS A 243 -36.56 0.70 -3.41
N PHE A 244 -37.23 0.88 -4.54
CA PHE A 244 -38.59 0.45 -4.72
C PHE A 244 -38.61 -1.01 -5.22
N PRO A 245 -39.51 -1.87 -4.71
CA PRO A 245 -39.64 -3.24 -5.20
C PRO A 245 -40.08 -3.22 -6.67
N VAL A 246 -39.19 -3.58 -7.57
CA VAL A 246 -39.47 -3.72 -9.01
C VAL A 246 -39.67 -5.20 -9.31
N SER A 247 -40.74 -5.52 -10.07
CA SER A 247 -41.00 -6.91 -10.48
C SER A 247 -39.91 -7.39 -11.43
N PHE A 248 -39.48 -8.67 -11.29
CA PHE A 248 -38.48 -9.31 -12.16
C PHE A 248 -38.85 -9.25 -13.63
N GLU A 249 -40.14 -9.36 -13.97
CA GLU A 249 -40.61 -9.23 -15.34
C GLU A 249 -40.35 -7.87 -15.99
N VAL A 250 -40.40 -6.81 -15.17
CA VAL A 250 -40.10 -5.43 -15.58
C VAL A 250 -38.60 -5.26 -15.84
N VAL A 251 -37.74 -5.82 -14.96
CA VAL A 251 -36.29 -5.79 -15.14
C VAL A 251 -35.89 -6.55 -16.41
N LYS A 252 -36.48 -7.71 -16.67
CA LYS A 252 -36.20 -8.51 -17.87
C LYS A 252 -36.71 -7.85 -19.15
N LYS A 253 -37.78 -7.06 -19.12
CA LYS A 253 -38.24 -6.23 -20.25
C LYS A 253 -37.30 -5.04 -20.47
N ALA A 254 -36.77 -4.41 -19.41
CA ALA A 254 -35.82 -3.30 -19.47
C ALA A 254 -34.46 -3.72 -20.07
N GLU A 255 -34.03 -4.97 -19.86
CA GLU A 255 -32.80 -5.52 -20.42
C GLU A 255 -32.85 -5.64 -21.95
N LYS A 256 -34.06 -5.82 -22.53
CA LYS A 256 -34.28 -5.91 -24.00
C LYS A 256 -34.58 -4.58 -24.68
N ASN A 257 -35.20 -3.66 -23.99
CA ASN A 257 -35.56 -2.32 -24.51
C ASN A 257 -35.41 -1.36 -23.35
N SER A 258 -34.59 -0.33 -23.47
CA SER A 258 -34.48 0.76 -22.46
C SER A 258 -35.90 1.35 -22.22
N ILE A 259 -36.59 0.84 -21.19
CA ILE A 259 -37.94 1.26 -20.85
C ILE A 259 -37.81 2.30 -19.71
N LEU A 260 -38.17 3.54 -20.03
CA LEU A 260 -38.48 4.55 -19.02
C LEU A 260 -39.84 4.22 -18.39
N LEU A 261 -39.85 3.81 -17.12
CA LEU A 261 -41.06 3.71 -16.32
C LEU A 261 -41.22 5.01 -15.56
N GLU A 262 -42.01 5.94 -16.14
CA GLU A 262 -42.52 7.12 -15.44
C GLU A 262 -43.69 6.75 -14.51
N GLN A 263 -43.43 5.99 -13.48
CA GLN A 263 -44.29 5.96 -12.30
C GLN A 263 -43.42 6.33 -11.10
N ASN A 264 -43.61 7.54 -10.62
CA ASN A 264 -42.91 8.08 -9.45
C ASN A 264 -41.38 8.28 -9.59
N ASN A 265 -40.90 8.88 -10.68
CA ASN A 265 -39.49 9.22 -10.90
C ASN A 265 -38.53 8.03 -10.89
N ILE A 266 -38.92 6.86 -11.38
CA ILE A 266 -38.06 5.70 -11.52
C ILE A 266 -37.57 5.61 -12.96
N GLU A 267 -36.27 5.84 -13.19
CA GLU A 267 -35.59 5.66 -14.45
C GLU A 267 -34.79 4.34 -14.43
N ILE A 268 -35.15 3.39 -15.31
CA ILE A 268 -34.40 2.13 -15.48
C ILE A 268 -33.64 2.24 -16.79
N LYS A 269 -32.30 2.30 -16.72
CA LYS A 269 -31.42 2.20 -17.87
C LYS A 269 -30.72 0.84 -17.87
N SER A 270 -30.78 0.15 -19.01
CA SER A 270 -30.01 -1.08 -19.28
C SER A 270 -28.54 -0.75 -19.56
#